data_04c305d01f438dda68dce59e728b9c9c
#
_entry.id   04c305d01f438dda68dce59e728b9c9c
#
_cell.length_a   1.000
_cell.length_b   1.000
_cell.length_c   1.000
_cell.angle_alpha   90.00
_cell.angle_beta   90.00
_cell.angle_gamma   90.00
#
_symmetry.space_group_name_H-M   'P 1'
#
loop_
_entity.id
_entity.type
_entity.pdbx_description
1 polymer ?
#
loop_
_entity_poly.entity_id
_entity_poly.type
_entity_poly.pdbx_seq_one_letter_code
_entity_poly.pdbx_strand_id
1 'polypeptide(L)'
;MKVFTSVKELRAELDRTEQSGIGFVPTMGALHAGHRSLVERARRENATVVVSVFVNPTQFNDKNDLRNYPHTPEADRKLLEEAGADFVLMPSVEEIYPEEDTRVFDFGQIDKVMEGATRPGHFNGVAQVVSRLFDIVRPARAYFGEKDFQQIAVIKAMTAQLKLPVEIVECPIVRGEDGLALSSRNTLLDEAHRAAAPHIYATLRAAVEKSHEMTPAELKAWVTAEVERNPLLKVIYYQSVDALTMQEVAAWSDSERIQGCIAVQAGEIRLIDNICIRS
;
A
#
# COMPACT_ATOMS: atom_id res chain seq x y z
N MET A 1 -12.43 19.66 -10.06
CA MET A 1 -11.34 18.72 -10.34
C MET A 1 -11.04 18.66 -11.85
N LYS A 2 -9.75 18.71 -12.26
CA LYS A 2 -9.34 18.50 -13.67
C LYS A 2 -8.73 17.09 -13.82
N VAL A 3 -9.05 16.42 -14.93
CA VAL A 3 -8.53 15.08 -15.25
C VAL A 3 -7.61 15.17 -16.46
N PHE A 4 -6.43 14.58 -16.37
CA PHE A 4 -5.41 14.52 -17.40
C PHE A 4 -5.12 13.06 -17.77
N THR A 5 -4.98 12.80 -19.05
CA THR A 5 -4.48 11.51 -19.58
C THR A 5 -3.06 11.65 -20.10
N SER A 6 -2.61 12.88 -20.33
CA SER A 6 -1.24 13.19 -20.77
C SER A 6 -0.39 13.76 -19.66
N VAL A 7 0.79 13.18 -19.48
CA VAL A 7 1.83 13.66 -18.56
C VAL A 7 2.25 15.09 -18.91
N LYS A 8 2.39 15.40 -20.22
CA LYS A 8 2.79 16.74 -20.69
C LYS A 8 1.77 17.81 -20.29
N GLU A 9 0.48 17.53 -20.40
CA GLU A 9 -0.59 18.47 -20.05
C GLU A 9 -0.66 18.70 -18.55
N LEU A 10 -0.58 17.63 -17.74
CA LEU A 10 -0.51 17.76 -16.30
C LEU A 10 0.71 18.60 -15.88
N ARG A 11 1.89 18.33 -16.45
CA ARG A 11 3.11 19.10 -16.15
C ARG A 11 2.93 20.59 -16.44
N ALA A 12 2.37 20.94 -17.61
CA ALA A 12 2.11 22.34 -17.98
C ALA A 12 1.16 23.06 -17.01
N GLU A 13 0.22 22.32 -16.39
CA GLU A 13 -0.65 22.89 -15.36
C GLU A 13 0.06 23.02 -14.02
N LEU A 14 0.85 21.99 -13.61
CA LEU A 14 1.62 22.01 -12.38
C LEU A 14 2.73 23.07 -12.37
N ASP A 15 3.32 23.37 -13.52
CA ASP A 15 4.36 24.43 -13.63
C ASP A 15 3.81 25.84 -13.32
N ARG A 16 2.47 26.01 -13.33
CA ARG A 16 1.78 27.22 -12.89
C ARG A 16 1.37 27.22 -11.43
N THR A 17 1.63 26.12 -10.75
CA THR A 17 1.22 25.86 -9.35
C THR A 17 2.43 25.97 -8.45
N GLU A 18 2.24 26.47 -7.21
CA GLU A 18 3.29 26.50 -6.22
C GLU A 18 3.71 25.07 -5.81
N GLN A 19 4.93 24.68 -6.14
CA GLN A 19 5.43 23.31 -5.97
C GLN A 19 5.50 22.90 -4.48
N SER A 20 5.82 23.82 -3.59
CA SER A 20 5.91 23.56 -2.14
C SER A 20 4.56 23.18 -1.51
N GLY A 21 3.46 23.44 -2.21
CA GLY A 21 2.10 23.15 -1.77
C GLY A 21 1.46 21.90 -2.37
N ILE A 22 2.20 21.06 -3.11
CA ILE A 22 1.65 19.88 -3.77
C ILE A 22 1.69 18.66 -2.85
N GLY A 23 0.50 18.12 -2.53
CA GLY A 23 0.31 16.80 -1.95
C GLY A 23 -0.06 15.79 -3.03
N PHE A 24 0.54 14.59 -2.99
CA PHE A 24 0.34 13.55 -3.99
C PHE A 24 -0.20 12.25 -3.38
N VAL A 25 -1.18 11.64 -4.02
CA VAL A 25 -1.74 10.35 -3.65
C VAL A 25 -1.65 9.39 -4.84
N PRO A 26 -0.63 8.53 -4.93
CA PRO A 26 -0.55 7.51 -5.98
C PRO A 26 -1.53 6.37 -5.69
N THR A 27 -2.34 6.00 -6.70
CA THR A 27 -3.29 4.88 -6.61
C THR A 27 -3.32 4.06 -7.90
N MET A 28 -3.92 2.88 -7.81
CA MET A 28 -4.17 2.04 -8.99
C MET A 28 -5.65 2.04 -9.44
N GLY A 29 -6.49 2.90 -8.86
CA GLY A 29 -7.94 2.89 -9.11
C GLY A 29 -8.71 1.91 -8.26
N ALA A 30 -9.98 1.67 -8.60
CA ALA A 30 -10.96 0.96 -7.79
C ALA A 30 -10.98 1.49 -6.35
N LEU A 31 -11.18 2.81 -6.25
CA LEU A 31 -10.99 3.56 -5.02
C LEU A 31 -12.08 3.24 -3.98
N HIS A 32 -11.70 3.28 -2.73
CA HIS A 32 -12.57 3.03 -1.58
C HIS A 32 -12.29 4.05 -0.46
N ALA A 33 -13.02 3.98 0.65
CA ALA A 33 -12.89 4.92 1.77
C ALA A 33 -11.45 5.05 2.32
N GLY A 34 -10.62 4.00 2.21
CA GLY A 34 -9.20 4.07 2.54
C GLY A 34 -8.45 5.06 1.64
N HIS A 35 -8.65 5.01 0.33
CA HIS A 35 -8.06 5.99 -0.59
C HIS A 35 -8.62 7.40 -0.37
N ARG A 36 -9.94 7.51 -0.14
CA ARG A 36 -10.58 8.77 0.22
C ARG A 36 -9.90 9.46 1.40
N SER A 37 -9.60 8.71 2.47
CA SER A 37 -8.94 9.25 3.66
C SER A 37 -7.55 9.81 3.38
N LEU A 38 -6.79 9.22 2.43
CA LEU A 38 -5.49 9.75 1.97
C LEU A 38 -5.66 11.10 1.28
N VAL A 39 -6.64 11.19 0.36
CA VAL A 39 -6.92 12.42 -0.39
C VAL A 39 -7.41 13.53 0.55
N GLU A 40 -8.31 13.23 1.46
CA GLU A 40 -8.82 14.18 2.45
C GLU A 40 -7.70 14.67 3.39
N ARG A 41 -6.75 13.79 3.77
CA ARG A 41 -5.58 14.19 4.54
C ARG A 41 -4.66 15.09 3.71
N ALA A 42 -4.36 14.71 2.46
CA ALA A 42 -3.58 15.52 1.55
C ALA A 42 -4.21 16.91 1.36
N ARG A 43 -5.56 17.00 1.24
CA ARG A 43 -6.29 18.26 1.11
C ARG A 43 -6.14 19.17 2.33
N ARG A 44 -6.13 18.61 3.53
CA ARG A 44 -5.94 19.41 4.76
C ARG A 44 -4.53 19.97 4.90
N GLU A 45 -3.53 19.28 4.35
CA GLU A 45 -2.12 19.57 4.58
C GLU A 45 -1.44 20.29 3.39
N ASN A 46 -2.13 20.43 2.24
CA ASN A 46 -1.54 21.01 1.03
C ASN A 46 -2.51 21.96 0.29
N ALA A 47 -1.94 22.94 -0.40
CA ALA A 47 -2.69 23.86 -1.24
C ALA A 47 -3.25 23.20 -2.50
N THR A 48 -2.50 22.26 -3.07
CA THR A 48 -2.86 21.51 -4.27
C THR A 48 -2.76 20.01 -4.03
N VAL A 49 -3.79 19.25 -4.44
CA VAL A 49 -3.82 17.80 -4.32
C VAL A 49 -3.86 17.16 -5.71
N VAL A 50 -2.86 16.35 -5.98
CA VAL A 50 -2.74 15.54 -7.19
C VAL A 50 -2.94 14.07 -6.85
N VAL A 51 -3.75 13.37 -7.62
CA VAL A 51 -3.94 11.92 -7.49
C VAL A 51 -3.59 11.25 -8.81
N SER A 52 -2.87 10.13 -8.79
CA SER A 52 -2.76 9.26 -9.96
C SER A 52 -3.68 8.05 -9.83
N VAL A 53 -4.29 7.65 -10.95
CA VAL A 53 -5.04 6.41 -11.10
C VAL A 53 -4.38 5.63 -12.24
N PHE A 54 -3.46 4.74 -11.89
CA PHE A 54 -2.64 4.02 -12.86
C PHE A 54 -2.35 2.59 -12.40
N VAL A 55 -2.88 1.61 -13.14
CA VAL A 55 -2.57 0.19 -12.90
C VAL A 55 -1.21 -0.11 -13.51
N ASN A 56 -0.19 -0.20 -12.66
CA ASN A 56 1.18 -0.41 -13.10
C ASN A 56 1.47 -1.88 -13.43
N PRO A 57 1.70 -2.26 -14.69
CA PRO A 57 1.91 -3.67 -15.04
C PRO A 57 3.21 -4.26 -14.48
N THR A 58 4.25 -3.45 -14.24
CA THR A 58 5.58 -3.93 -13.83
C THR A 58 5.63 -4.45 -12.40
N GLN A 59 4.65 -4.08 -11.55
CA GLN A 59 4.57 -4.55 -10.16
C GLN A 59 3.73 -5.82 -9.98
N PHE A 60 3.08 -6.32 -11.05
CA PHE A 60 2.31 -7.56 -11.00
C PHE A 60 3.18 -8.73 -11.44
N ASN A 61 3.44 -9.66 -10.54
CA ASN A 61 4.11 -10.91 -10.84
C ASN A 61 3.12 -12.02 -11.28
N ASP A 62 1.83 -11.83 -11.05
CA ASP A 62 0.76 -12.68 -11.56
C ASP A 62 -0.06 -11.93 -12.63
N LYS A 63 -0.08 -12.49 -13.85
CA LYS A 63 -0.84 -11.92 -14.97
C LYS A 63 -2.36 -11.99 -14.76
N ASN A 64 -2.85 -12.93 -13.95
CA ASN A 64 -4.27 -13.04 -13.65
C ASN A 64 -4.69 -11.95 -12.66
N ASP A 65 -3.86 -11.64 -11.65
CA ASP A 65 -4.09 -10.51 -10.72
C ASP A 65 -4.15 -9.18 -11.51
N LEU A 66 -3.23 -8.97 -12.45
CA LEU A 66 -3.26 -7.78 -13.32
C LEU A 66 -4.53 -7.72 -14.18
N ARG A 67 -4.91 -8.84 -14.81
CA ARG A 67 -6.08 -8.88 -15.71
C ARG A 67 -7.40 -8.65 -14.96
N ASN A 68 -7.49 -9.18 -13.75
CA ASN A 68 -8.70 -9.13 -12.92
C ASN A 68 -8.70 -7.93 -11.96
N TYR A 69 -7.67 -7.06 -12.01
CA TYR A 69 -7.65 -5.89 -11.15
C TYR A 69 -8.85 -4.99 -11.45
N PRO A 70 -9.65 -4.59 -10.42
CA PRO A 70 -10.88 -3.85 -10.64
C PRO A 70 -10.65 -2.49 -11.32
N HIS A 71 -11.53 -2.14 -12.26
CA HIS A 71 -11.53 -0.86 -12.97
C HIS A 71 -12.87 -0.15 -12.80
N THR A 72 -12.87 1.03 -12.17
CA THR A 72 -14.10 1.80 -11.87
C THR A 72 -13.91 3.31 -12.12
N PRO A 73 -13.53 3.73 -13.34
CA PRO A 73 -13.05 5.09 -13.60
C PRO A 73 -14.08 6.19 -13.28
N GLU A 74 -15.37 5.97 -13.52
CA GLU A 74 -16.42 6.95 -13.20
C GLU A 74 -16.61 7.07 -11.68
N ALA A 75 -16.67 5.93 -10.96
CA ALA A 75 -16.78 5.93 -9.51
C ALA A 75 -15.53 6.55 -8.86
N ASP A 76 -14.35 6.26 -9.40
CA ASP A 76 -13.07 6.82 -8.94
C ASP A 76 -13.07 8.36 -9.10
N ARG A 77 -13.47 8.87 -10.25
CA ARG A 77 -13.58 10.34 -10.50
C ARG A 77 -14.51 11.00 -9.50
N LYS A 78 -15.70 10.43 -9.28
CA LYS A 78 -16.68 10.96 -8.33
C LYS A 78 -16.12 11.00 -6.91
N LEU A 79 -15.50 9.90 -6.45
CA LEU A 79 -14.88 9.82 -5.13
C LEU A 79 -13.77 10.87 -4.97
N LEU A 80 -12.91 11.04 -5.97
CA LEU A 80 -11.80 11.99 -5.93
C LEU A 80 -12.28 13.44 -5.91
N GLU A 81 -13.33 13.77 -6.67
CA GLU A 81 -13.94 15.09 -6.67
C GLU A 81 -14.55 15.43 -5.30
N GLU A 82 -15.29 14.49 -4.71
CA GLU A 82 -15.87 14.63 -3.37
C GLU A 82 -14.81 14.72 -2.27
N ALA A 83 -13.66 14.01 -2.42
CA ALA A 83 -12.55 14.04 -1.47
C ALA A 83 -11.68 15.31 -1.59
N GLY A 84 -11.87 16.13 -2.63
CA GLY A 84 -11.20 17.41 -2.81
C GLY A 84 -9.87 17.33 -3.58
N ALA A 85 -9.71 16.38 -4.51
CA ALA A 85 -8.59 16.38 -5.44
C ALA A 85 -8.72 17.54 -6.45
N ASP A 86 -7.61 18.25 -6.72
CA ASP A 86 -7.56 19.31 -7.73
C ASP A 86 -7.27 18.74 -9.11
N PHE A 87 -6.28 17.84 -9.19
CA PHE A 87 -5.81 17.21 -10.42
C PHE A 87 -5.77 15.69 -10.30
N VAL A 88 -6.19 15.03 -11.36
CA VAL A 88 -6.13 13.56 -11.47
C VAL A 88 -5.41 13.19 -12.75
N LEU A 89 -4.37 12.36 -12.63
CA LEU A 89 -3.65 11.77 -13.76
C LEU A 89 -4.15 10.33 -13.96
N MET A 90 -4.77 10.07 -15.12
CA MET A 90 -5.23 8.75 -15.57
C MET A 90 -4.51 8.37 -16.88
N PRO A 91 -3.22 8.05 -16.84
CA PRO A 91 -2.39 7.88 -18.03
C PRO A 91 -2.51 6.47 -18.60
N SER A 92 -2.10 6.31 -19.87
CA SER A 92 -1.78 5.00 -20.42
C SER A 92 -0.42 4.50 -19.94
N VAL A 93 -0.09 3.23 -20.24
CA VAL A 93 1.21 2.66 -19.91
C VAL A 93 2.34 3.40 -20.65
N GLU A 94 2.11 3.78 -21.91
CA GLU A 94 3.09 4.47 -22.77
C GLU A 94 3.36 5.91 -22.27
N GLU A 95 2.39 6.57 -21.63
CA GLU A 95 2.60 7.90 -21.03
C GLU A 95 3.52 7.82 -19.81
N ILE A 96 3.43 6.74 -19.01
CA ILE A 96 4.32 6.52 -17.85
C ILE A 96 5.66 5.92 -18.30
N TYR A 97 5.63 4.98 -19.25
CA TYR A 97 6.80 4.25 -19.76
C TYR A 97 6.94 4.45 -21.27
N PRO A 98 7.37 5.65 -21.74
CA PRO A 98 7.65 5.86 -23.15
C PRO A 98 8.82 4.98 -23.65
N GLU A 99 9.66 4.54 -22.71
CA GLU A 99 10.72 3.56 -22.89
C GLU A 99 10.69 2.58 -21.71
N GLU A 100 11.17 1.35 -21.92
CA GLU A 100 11.28 0.35 -20.87
C GLU A 100 12.11 0.86 -19.69
N ASP A 101 11.61 0.72 -18.49
CA ASP A 101 12.35 1.08 -17.28
C ASP A 101 13.23 -0.10 -16.82
N THR A 102 14.49 -0.04 -17.13
CA THR A 102 15.47 -1.08 -16.79
C THR A 102 16.16 -0.85 -15.44
N ARG A 103 15.76 0.19 -14.68
CA ARG A 103 16.36 0.46 -13.38
C ARG A 103 16.08 -0.68 -12.41
N VAL A 104 17.11 -1.08 -11.68
CA VAL A 104 17.03 -2.04 -10.60
C VAL A 104 17.43 -1.35 -9.29
N PHE A 105 16.55 -1.41 -8.31
CA PHE A 105 16.79 -0.85 -6.99
C PHE A 105 17.25 -1.94 -6.03
N ASP A 106 18.21 -1.63 -5.18
CA ASP A 106 18.66 -2.50 -4.10
C ASP A 106 18.15 -1.95 -2.76
N PHE A 107 17.27 -2.69 -2.11
CA PHE A 107 16.70 -2.35 -0.80
C PHE A 107 17.33 -3.16 0.34
N GLY A 108 18.45 -3.84 0.08
CA GLY A 108 19.10 -4.70 1.07
C GLY A 108 18.18 -5.84 1.48
N GLN A 109 17.83 -5.89 2.78
CA GLN A 109 16.96 -6.94 3.31
C GLN A 109 15.46 -6.56 3.31
N ILE A 110 15.12 -5.28 3.09
CA ILE A 110 13.73 -4.80 3.17
C ILE A 110 12.82 -5.54 2.18
N ASP A 111 13.28 -5.83 0.97
CA ASP A 111 12.50 -6.49 -0.09
C ASP A 111 12.76 -8.00 -0.21
N LYS A 112 13.47 -8.61 0.77
CA LYS A 112 13.79 -10.06 0.78
C LYS A 112 12.89 -10.87 1.72
N VAL A 113 11.99 -10.22 2.43
CA VAL A 113 11.08 -10.83 3.41
C VAL A 113 9.62 -10.60 3.00
N MET A 114 8.68 -11.28 3.63
CA MET A 114 7.23 -11.07 3.50
C MET A 114 6.74 -10.96 2.03
N GLU A 115 6.17 -9.80 1.62
CA GLU A 115 5.72 -9.58 0.24
C GLU A 115 6.87 -9.70 -0.76
N GLY A 116 8.05 -9.19 -0.43
CA GLY A 116 9.22 -9.28 -1.31
C GLY A 116 9.67 -10.71 -1.58
N ALA A 117 9.67 -11.56 -0.56
CA ALA A 117 10.02 -12.99 -0.70
C ALA A 117 8.98 -13.77 -1.51
N THR A 118 7.69 -13.44 -1.35
CA THR A 118 6.58 -14.15 -1.99
C THR A 118 6.18 -13.60 -3.36
N ARG A 119 6.65 -12.39 -3.70
CA ARG A 119 6.37 -11.67 -4.94
C ARG A 119 7.64 -11.12 -5.59
N PRO A 120 8.51 -11.96 -6.16
CA PRO A 120 9.77 -11.51 -6.78
C PRO A 120 9.54 -10.40 -7.82
N GLY A 121 10.34 -9.33 -7.75
CA GLY A 121 10.26 -8.17 -8.66
C GLY A 121 9.18 -7.15 -8.32
N HIS A 122 8.22 -7.46 -7.45
CA HIS A 122 7.13 -6.56 -7.09
C HIS A 122 7.63 -5.19 -6.61
N PHE A 123 8.51 -5.15 -5.63
CA PHE A 123 8.99 -3.89 -5.06
C PHE A 123 9.90 -3.10 -6.00
N ASN A 124 10.60 -3.76 -6.92
CA ASN A 124 11.30 -3.05 -7.99
C ASN A 124 10.30 -2.32 -8.89
N GLY A 125 9.22 -2.99 -9.31
CA GLY A 125 8.14 -2.37 -10.09
C GLY A 125 7.46 -1.20 -9.35
N VAL A 126 7.24 -1.33 -8.04
CA VAL A 126 6.71 -0.23 -7.20
C VAL A 126 7.68 0.95 -7.20
N ALA A 127 8.97 0.72 -6.99
CA ALA A 127 9.97 1.79 -6.98
C ALA A 127 10.10 2.48 -8.34
N GLN A 128 10.06 1.73 -9.44
CA GLN A 128 10.06 2.27 -10.79
C GLN A 128 8.88 3.22 -11.01
N VAL A 129 7.66 2.77 -10.76
CA VAL A 129 6.48 3.61 -11.00
C VAL A 129 6.40 4.81 -10.06
N VAL A 130 6.65 4.62 -8.75
CA VAL A 130 6.54 5.71 -7.78
C VAL A 130 7.60 6.78 -8.03
N SER A 131 8.84 6.40 -8.34
CA SER A 131 9.88 7.38 -8.69
C SER A 131 9.53 8.18 -9.94
N ARG A 132 8.98 7.53 -11.00
CA ARG A 132 8.50 8.23 -12.20
C ARG A 132 7.35 9.18 -11.89
N LEU A 133 6.39 8.76 -11.08
CA LEU A 133 5.29 9.62 -10.66
C LEU A 133 5.79 10.81 -9.82
N PHE A 134 6.82 10.62 -8.98
CA PHE A 134 7.45 11.72 -8.26
C PHE A 134 8.17 12.70 -9.21
N ASP A 135 8.85 12.21 -10.25
CA ASP A 135 9.45 13.06 -11.28
C ASP A 135 8.41 13.86 -12.06
N ILE A 136 7.23 13.25 -12.33
CA ILE A 136 6.12 13.89 -13.03
C ILE A 136 5.46 14.96 -12.15
N VAL A 137 5.10 14.63 -10.92
CA VAL A 137 4.31 15.50 -10.04
C VAL A 137 5.17 16.49 -9.26
N ARG A 138 6.38 16.08 -8.86
CA ARG A 138 7.30 16.82 -7.98
C ARG A 138 6.61 17.27 -6.68
N PRO A 139 6.00 16.35 -5.93
CA PRO A 139 5.25 16.72 -4.74
C PRO A 139 6.16 17.11 -3.58
N ALA A 140 5.66 17.98 -2.69
CA ALA A 140 6.29 18.19 -1.40
C ALA A 140 6.02 17.02 -0.44
N ARG A 141 4.80 16.46 -0.50
CA ARG A 141 4.36 15.31 0.32
C ARG A 141 3.67 14.26 -0.54
N ALA A 142 3.93 12.99 -0.22
CA ALA A 142 3.24 11.86 -0.84
C ALA A 142 2.62 10.95 0.24
N TYR A 143 1.35 10.59 0.08
CA TYR A 143 0.52 9.94 1.09
C TYR A 143 0.32 8.46 0.77
N PHE A 144 0.64 7.59 1.73
CA PHE A 144 0.54 6.13 1.59
C PHE A 144 -0.17 5.52 2.80
N GLY A 145 -1.01 4.52 2.56
CA GLY A 145 -1.71 3.82 3.63
C GLY A 145 -0.83 2.79 4.33
N GLU A 146 -0.80 2.79 5.66
CA GLU A 146 -0.05 1.85 6.49
C GLU A 146 -0.45 0.38 6.28
N LYS A 147 -1.57 0.11 5.62
CA LYS A 147 -1.95 -1.26 5.22
C LYS A 147 -0.84 -1.93 4.41
N ASP A 148 -0.20 -1.20 3.51
CA ASP A 148 0.90 -1.66 2.68
C ASP A 148 2.25 -1.30 3.33
N PHE A 149 2.44 -1.77 4.58
CA PHE A 149 3.51 -1.34 5.49
C PHE A 149 4.91 -1.52 4.91
N GLN A 150 5.22 -2.69 4.35
CA GLN A 150 6.52 -2.96 3.72
C GLN A 150 6.73 -2.09 2.45
N GLN A 151 5.67 -1.79 1.70
CA GLN A 151 5.74 -0.89 0.56
C GLN A 151 6.18 0.52 0.98
N ILE A 152 5.71 1.03 2.12
CA ILE A 152 6.13 2.32 2.65
C ILE A 152 7.63 2.32 2.97
N ALA A 153 8.15 1.25 3.58
CA ALA A 153 9.58 1.12 3.85
C ALA A 153 10.41 1.14 2.55
N VAL A 154 9.98 0.42 1.52
CA VAL A 154 10.60 0.44 0.19
C VAL A 154 10.58 1.83 -0.44
N ILE A 155 9.44 2.53 -0.39
CA ILE A 155 9.31 3.88 -0.96
C ILE A 155 10.20 4.88 -0.21
N LYS A 156 10.29 4.81 1.11
CA LYS A 156 11.23 5.62 1.90
C LYS A 156 12.68 5.35 1.51
N ALA A 157 13.06 4.08 1.38
CA ALA A 157 14.40 3.70 0.94
C ALA A 157 14.71 4.21 -0.47
N MET A 158 13.80 4.04 -1.44
CA MET A 158 13.91 4.59 -2.80
C MET A 158 14.07 6.13 -2.78
N THR A 159 13.23 6.83 -2.02
CA THR A 159 13.26 8.29 -1.91
C THR A 159 14.61 8.78 -1.39
N ALA A 160 15.16 8.09 -0.37
CA ALA A 160 16.49 8.39 0.18
C ALA A 160 17.61 8.10 -0.82
N GLN A 161 17.59 6.96 -1.51
CA GLN A 161 18.60 6.59 -2.53
C GLN A 161 18.63 7.60 -3.68
N LEU A 162 17.46 8.04 -4.14
CA LEU A 162 17.34 9.02 -5.24
C LEU A 162 17.48 10.47 -4.75
N LYS A 163 17.61 10.70 -3.44
CA LYS A 163 17.69 12.03 -2.80
C LYS A 163 16.54 12.95 -3.21
N LEU A 164 15.34 12.38 -3.31
CA LEU A 164 14.15 13.14 -3.69
C LEU A 164 13.67 13.99 -2.49
N PRO A 165 13.34 15.27 -2.69
CA PRO A 165 12.86 16.15 -1.61
C PRO A 165 11.36 15.95 -1.36
N VAL A 166 10.94 14.71 -1.14
CA VAL A 166 9.54 14.32 -0.94
C VAL A 166 9.39 13.75 0.47
N GLU A 167 8.51 14.33 1.25
CA GLU A 167 8.09 13.78 2.54
C GLU A 167 7.10 12.63 2.31
N ILE A 168 7.41 11.45 2.84
CA ILE A 168 6.51 10.29 2.80
C ILE A 168 5.63 10.29 4.03
N VAL A 169 4.34 10.52 3.83
CA VAL A 169 3.33 10.61 4.89
C VAL A 169 2.59 9.28 5.03
N GLU A 170 2.75 8.64 6.18
CA GLU A 170 2.05 7.41 6.53
C GLU A 170 0.63 7.75 7.03
N CYS A 171 -0.37 7.04 6.54
CA CYS A 171 -1.76 7.24 6.90
C CYS A 171 -2.35 5.96 7.50
N PRO A 172 -3.10 6.07 8.61
CA PRO A 172 -3.66 4.92 9.31
C PRO A 172 -4.50 4.01 8.42
N ILE A 173 -4.54 2.73 8.76
CA ILE A 173 -5.39 1.74 8.07
C ILE A 173 -6.86 2.09 8.30
N VAL A 174 -7.61 2.22 7.21
CA VAL A 174 -9.07 2.34 7.26
C VAL A 174 -9.69 0.95 7.15
N ARG A 175 -10.64 0.67 8.06
CA ARG A 175 -11.29 -0.63 8.17
C ARG A 175 -12.80 -0.51 7.99
N GLY A 176 -13.45 -1.58 7.57
CA GLY A 176 -14.89 -1.73 7.66
C GLY A 176 -15.37 -1.82 9.11
N GLU A 177 -16.68 -1.75 9.31
CA GLU A 177 -17.31 -1.90 10.64
C GLU A 177 -16.99 -3.25 11.29
N ASP A 178 -16.76 -4.28 10.47
CA ASP A 178 -16.35 -5.62 10.86
C ASP A 178 -14.85 -5.78 11.14
N GLY A 179 -14.07 -4.70 10.98
CA GLY A 179 -12.63 -4.66 11.22
C GLY A 179 -11.76 -5.03 10.01
N LEU A 180 -12.34 -5.54 8.91
CA LEU A 180 -11.56 -5.89 7.72
C LEU A 180 -10.88 -4.65 7.14
N ALA A 181 -9.56 -4.71 6.92
CA ALA A 181 -8.82 -3.66 6.25
C ALA A 181 -9.35 -3.44 4.83
N LEU A 182 -9.66 -2.19 4.47
CA LEU A 182 -10.21 -1.90 3.15
C LEU A 182 -9.17 -2.11 2.04
N SER A 183 -9.58 -2.80 1.00
CA SER A 183 -8.78 -3.10 -0.19
C SER A 183 -9.68 -3.18 -1.41
N SER A 184 -9.18 -2.75 -2.57
CA SER A 184 -9.89 -2.93 -3.85
C SER A 184 -10.17 -4.41 -4.15
N ARG A 185 -9.32 -5.32 -3.65
CA ARG A 185 -9.51 -6.77 -3.79
C ARG A 185 -10.64 -7.36 -2.93
N ASN A 186 -11.15 -6.61 -1.93
CA ASN A 186 -12.27 -7.10 -1.12
C ASN A 186 -13.54 -7.32 -1.95
N THR A 187 -13.70 -6.59 -3.07
CA THR A 187 -14.85 -6.76 -3.99
C THR A 187 -14.80 -8.05 -4.81
N LEU A 188 -13.65 -8.73 -4.82
CA LEU A 188 -13.44 -10.00 -5.53
C LEU A 188 -13.72 -11.23 -4.65
N LEU A 189 -13.90 -11.03 -3.33
CA LEU A 189 -14.24 -12.11 -2.42
C LEU A 189 -15.67 -12.57 -2.66
N ASP A 190 -15.88 -13.89 -2.72
CA ASP A 190 -17.22 -14.45 -2.61
C ASP A 190 -17.80 -14.22 -1.20
N GLU A 191 -19.08 -14.48 -1.04
CA GLU A 191 -19.80 -14.22 0.21
C GLU A 191 -19.20 -14.96 1.42
N ALA A 192 -18.80 -16.23 1.23
CA ALA A 192 -18.25 -17.05 2.31
C ALA A 192 -16.86 -16.53 2.75
N HIS A 193 -15.97 -16.25 1.80
CA HIS A 193 -14.64 -15.70 2.11
C HIS A 193 -14.73 -14.26 2.63
N ARG A 194 -15.69 -13.44 2.14
CA ARG A 194 -15.93 -12.09 2.66
C ARG A 194 -16.39 -12.13 4.12
N ALA A 195 -17.25 -13.09 4.49
CA ALA A 195 -17.69 -13.27 5.87
C ALA A 195 -16.57 -13.78 6.79
N ALA A 196 -15.64 -14.58 6.26
CA ALA A 196 -14.49 -15.12 6.99
C ALA A 196 -13.37 -14.08 7.22
N ALA A 197 -13.13 -13.18 6.25
CA ALA A 197 -11.98 -12.28 6.22
C ALA A 197 -11.79 -11.39 7.49
N PRO A 198 -12.84 -10.91 8.18
CA PRO A 198 -12.69 -10.13 9.41
C PRO A 198 -11.97 -10.87 10.55
N HIS A 199 -11.96 -12.22 10.52
CA HIS A 199 -11.23 -13.02 11.49
C HIS A 199 -9.73 -12.72 11.51
N ILE A 200 -9.15 -12.27 10.38
CA ILE A 200 -7.76 -11.86 10.28
C ILE A 200 -7.45 -10.74 11.28
N TYR A 201 -8.21 -9.65 11.24
CA TYR A 201 -7.98 -8.53 12.14
C TYR A 201 -8.34 -8.84 13.59
N ALA A 202 -9.38 -9.63 13.81
CA ALA A 202 -9.74 -10.10 15.16
C ALA A 202 -8.57 -10.88 15.79
N THR A 203 -7.91 -11.75 15.00
CA THR A 203 -6.73 -12.49 15.45
C THR A 203 -5.54 -11.56 15.69
N LEU A 204 -5.29 -10.58 14.82
CA LEU A 204 -4.21 -9.61 15.01
C LEU A 204 -4.40 -8.79 16.29
N ARG A 205 -5.61 -8.37 16.60
CA ARG A 205 -5.92 -7.68 17.87
C ARG A 205 -5.64 -8.56 19.07
N ALA A 206 -6.05 -9.81 19.03
CA ALA A 206 -5.76 -10.75 20.10
C ALA A 206 -4.26 -11.05 20.22
N ALA A 207 -3.51 -11.00 19.11
CA ALA A 207 -2.06 -11.16 19.10
C ALA A 207 -1.33 -10.07 19.90
N VAL A 208 -1.84 -8.83 19.89
CA VAL A 208 -1.27 -7.74 20.71
C VAL A 208 -1.32 -8.11 22.19
N GLU A 209 -2.46 -8.56 22.69
CA GLU A 209 -2.61 -8.97 24.10
C GLU A 209 -1.72 -10.18 24.42
N LYS A 210 -1.71 -11.19 23.53
CA LYS A 210 -0.91 -12.41 23.74
C LYS A 210 0.61 -12.17 23.64
N SER A 211 1.05 -11.09 23.03
CA SER A 211 2.46 -10.73 22.98
C SER A 211 3.08 -10.50 24.38
N HIS A 212 2.25 -10.23 25.41
CA HIS A 212 2.71 -10.07 26.79
C HIS A 212 3.05 -11.41 27.46
N GLU A 213 2.56 -12.53 26.93
CA GLU A 213 2.68 -13.86 27.51
C GLU A 213 3.49 -14.82 26.65
N MET A 214 3.71 -14.48 25.36
CA MET A 214 4.35 -15.32 24.35
C MET A 214 5.61 -14.67 23.82
N THR A 215 6.58 -15.46 23.40
CA THR A 215 7.71 -15.03 22.58
C THR A 215 7.25 -14.72 21.14
N PRO A 216 8.03 -13.99 20.31
CA PRO A 216 7.69 -13.77 18.90
C PRO A 216 7.42 -15.08 18.13
N ALA A 217 8.20 -16.11 18.37
CA ALA A 217 8.05 -17.43 17.71
C ALA A 217 6.75 -18.15 18.14
N GLU A 218 6.42 -18.14 19.44
CA GLU A 218 5.17 -18.69 19.94
C GLU A 218 3.95 -17.92 19.43
N LEU A 219 4.05 -16.57 19.37
CA LEU A 219 3.00 -15.70 18.82
C LEU A 219 2.76 -16.00 17.34
N LYS A 220 3.84 -16.19 16.56
CA LYS A 220 3.75 -16.58 15.14
C LYS A 220 3.00 -17.89 14.96
N ALA A 221 3.34 -18.90 15.74
CA ALA A 221 2.66 -20.19 15.69
C ALA A 221 1.18 -20.06 16.08
N TRP A 222 0.89 -19.30 17.14
CA TRP A 222 -0.47 -19.06 17.60
C TRP A 222 -1.31 -18.31 16.59
N VAL A 223 -0.83 -17.19 16.02
CA VAL A 223 -1.54 -16.40 15.00
C VAL A 223 -1.87 -17.27 13.80
N THR A 224 -0.91 -18.05 13.31
CA THR A 224 -1.11 -18.94 12.16
C THR A 224 -2.22 -19.94 12.46
N ALA A 225 -2.13 -20.64 13.61
CA ALA A 225 -3.13 -21.63 14.00
C ALA A 225 -4.51 -21.00 14.20
N GLU A 226 -4.59 -19.80 14.81
CA GLU A 226 -5.87 -19.16 15.09
C GLU A 226 -6.58 -18.69 13.81
N VAL A 227 -5.85 -18.08 12.85
CA VAL A 227 -6.43 -17.72 11.55
C VAL A 227 -6.90 -18.95 10.79
N GLU A 228 -6.11 -20.03 10.78
CA GLU A 228 -6.43 -21.26 10.05
C GLU A 228 -7.48 -22.15 10.75
N ARG A 229 -7.97 -21.78 11.94
CA ARG A 229 -9.20 -22.40 12.50
C ARG A 229 -10.40 -22.17 11.59
N ASN A 230 -10.40 -21.10 10.81
CA ASN A 230 -11.35 -20.94 9.72
C ASN A 230 -10.80 -21.60 8.45
N PRO A 231 -11.41 -22.71 7.95
CA PRO A 231 -10.89 -23.47 6.82
C PRO A 231 -10.88 -22.70 5.50
N LEU A 232 -11.54 -21.54 5.43
CA LEU A 232 -11.55 -20.67 4.24
C LEU A 232 -10.33 -19.73 4.20
N LEU A 233 -9.52 -19.70 5.26
CA LEU A 233 -8.36 -18.81 5.38
C LEU A 233 -7.08 -19.63 5.52
N LYS A 234 -6.06 -19.32 4.71
CA LYS A 234 -4.76 -19.95 4.78
C LYS A 234 -3.68 -18.89 4.92
N VAL A 235 -2.89 -18.98 5.98
CA VAL A 235 -1.78 -18.04 6.23
C VAL A 235 -0.65 -18.30 5.24
N ILE A 236 -0.26 -17.27 4.49
CA ILE A 236 0.92 -17.30 3.61
C ILE A 236 2.16 -16.99 4.45
N TYR A 237 2.08 -15.96 5.27
CA TYR A 237 3.06 -15.64 6.30
C TYR A 237 2.40 -14.84 7.44
N TYR A 238 2.98 -14.96 8.63
CA TYR A 238 2.91 -13.98 9.72
C TYR A 238 4.32 -13.75 10.24
N GLN A 239 4.70 -12.50 10.41
CA GLN A 239 6.00 -12.12 10.98
C GLN A 239 5.84 -10.91 11.90
N SER A 240 6.47 -10.99 13.09
CA SER A 240 6.70 -9.84 13.95
C SER A 240 8.03 -9.23 13.56
N VAL A 241 8.01 -8.01 13.01
CA VAL A 241 9.19 -7.38 12.41
C VAL A 241 9.53 -6.05 13.07
N ASP A 242 10.80 -5.71 13.09
CA ASP A 242 11.25 -4.36 13.35
C ASP A 242 10.68 -3.39 12.32
N ALA A 243 10.05 -2.31 12.78
CA ALA A 243 9.29 -1.40 11.92
C ALA A 243 10.17 -0.57 10.95
N LEU A 244 11.50 -0.52 11.16
CA LEU A 244 12.43 0.20 10.29
C LEU A 244 13.12 -0.72 9.29
N THR A 245 13.62 -1.85 9.78
CA THR A 245 14.44 -2.78 8.98
C THR A 245 13.64 -3.86 8.27
N MET A 246 12.37 -4.04 8.64
CA MET A 246 11.50 -5.14 8.18
C MET A 246 12.01 -6.53 8.54
N GLN A 247 13.03 -6.65 9.41
CA GLN A 247 13.59 -7.93 9.81
C GLN A 247 12.78 -8.54 10.95
N GLU A 248 12.58 -9.87 10.90
CA GLU A 248 11.87 -10.62 11.93
C GLU A 248 12.63 -10.54 13.24
N VAL A 249 11.93 -10.21 14.34
CA VAL A 249 12.53 -10.15 15.68
C VAL A 249 12.50 -11.51 16.35
N ALA A 250 13.59 -11.89 17.01
CA ALA A 250 13.69 -13.12 17.80
C ALA A 250 13.21 -12.90 19.24
N ALA A 251 13.43 -11.72 19.78
CA ALA A 251 12.95 -11.29 21.09
C ALA A 251 12.27 -9.92 21.01
N TRP A 252 11.35 -9.65 21.93
CA TRP A 252 10.66 -8.35 21.98
C TRP A 252 11.59 -7.17 22.28
N SER A 253 12.76 -7.42 22.83
CA SER A 253 13.80 -6.42 23.08
C SER A 253 14.63 -6.04 21.87
N ASP A 254 14.46 -6.73 20.73
CA ASP A 254 15.27 -6.50 19.53
C ASP A 254 14.91 -5.19 18.81
N SER A 255 13.73 -4.62 19.12
CA SER A 255 13.25 -3.38 18.51
C SER A 255 12.34 -2.62 19.46
N GLU A 256 12.39 -1.27 19.36
CA GLU A 256 11.47 -0.40 20.09
C GLU A 256 10.05 -0.40 19.49
N ARG A 257 9.94 -0.57 18.16
CA ARG A 257 8.65 -0.64 17.46
C ARG A 257 8.56 -1.90 16.61
N ILE A 258 7.63 -2.78 16.99
CA ILE A 258 7.44 -4.08 16.35
C ILE A 258 6.06 -4.13 15.69
N GLN A 259 6.07 -4.45 14.39
CA GLN A 259 4.87 -4.60 13.58
C GLN A 259 4.59 -6.08 13.31
N GLY A 260 3.37 -6.54 13.59
CA GLY A 260 2.87 -7.83 13.18
C GLY A 260 2.28 -7.73 11.78
N CYS A 261 2.93 -8.33 10.79
CA CYS A 261 2.50 -8.31 9.39
C CYS A 261 2.01 -9.68 8.95
N ILE A 262 0.85 -9.73 8.27
CA ILE A 262 0.24 -10.97 7.82
C ILE A 262 -0.19 -10.90 6.36
N ALA A 263 -0.04 -12.03 5.65
CA ALA A 263 -0.72 -12.27 4.39
C ALA A 263 -1.52 -13.57 4.48
N VAL A 264 -2.75 -13.53 4.01
CA VAL A 264 -3.71 -14.62 4.08
C VAL A 264 -4.33 -14.85 2.71
N GLN A 265 -4.39 -16.10 2.28
CA GLN A 265 -5.15 -16.53 1.12
C GLN A 265 -6.59 -16.82 1.55
N ALA A 266 -7.57 -16.14 0.95
CA ALA A 266 -9.00 -16.31 1.12
C ALA A 266 -9.61 -16.71 -0.24
N GLY A 267 -9.76 -18.00 -0.50
CA GLY A 267 -10.04 -18.51 -1.85
C GLY A 267 -8.92 -18.13 -2.82
N GLU A 268 -9.27 -17.48 -3.92
CA GLU A 268 -8.30 -17.00 -4.92
C GLU A 268 -7.72 -15.61 -4.55
N ILE A 269 -8.20 -14.98 -3.48
CA ILE A 269 -7.86 -13.61 -3.15
C ILE A 269 -6.81 -13.58 -2.03
N ARG A 270 -5.72 -12.86 -2.27
CA ARG A 270 -4.69 -12.56 -1.27
C ARG A 270 -5.05 -11.29 -0.52
N LEU A 271 -5.15 -11.39 0.78
CA LEU A 271 -5.37 -10.30 1.72
C LEU A 271 -4.11 -10.04 2.54
N ILE A 272 -3.80 -8.78 2.78
CA ILE A 272 -2.73 -8.38 3.71
C ILE A 272 -3.29 -7.47 4.78
N ASP A 273 -2.72 -7.57 5.97
CA ASP A 273 -3.02 -6.69 7.09
C ASP A 273 -1.79 -6.58 8.01
N ASN A 274 -1.83 -5.62 8.91
CA ASN A 274 -0.80 -5.49 9.93
C ASN A 274 -1.33 -4.74 11.16
N ILE A 275 -0.60 -4.86 12.26
CA ILE A 275 -0.88 -4.18 13.51
C ILE A 275 0.41 -3.92 14.29
N CYS A 276 0.48 -2.78 14.98
CA CYS A 276 1.57 -2.54 15.93
C CYS A 276 1.43 -3.49 17.12
N ILE A 277 2.42 -4.34 17.35
CA ILE A 277 2.46 -5.27 18.47
C ILE A 277 3.05 -4.59 19.71
N ARG A 278 4.11 -3.79 19.52
CA ARG A 278 4.79 -3.02 20.57
C ARG A 278 5.34 -1.72 20.02
N SER A 279 5.26 -0.66 20.83
CA SER A 279 5.80 0.68 20.57
C SER A 279 6.21 1.35 21.86
#